data_9d7a53740bd23dacad24d922bed8e7c3
#
_entry.id   9d7a53740bd23dacad24d922bed8e7c3
#
_cell.length_a   1.000
_cell.length_b   1.000
_cell.length_c   1.000
_cell.angle_alpha   90.00
_cell.angle_beta   90.00
_cell.angle_gamma   90.00
#
_symmetry.space_group_name_H-M   'P 1'
#
loop_
_entity.id
_entity.type
_entity.pdbx_description
1 polymer ?
#
loop_
_entity_poly.entity_id
_entity_poly.type
_entity_poly.pdbx_seq_one_letter_code
_entity_poly.pdbx_strand_id
1 'polypeptide(L)'
;MKQPVRVVITGAAGNIGYAMAFRIASGTMLGPDQPVILQLLEITPALQALQGVVMELNDCAFPLLAGVVPTDDLKTAFTDANFAMLVGARPRGPGMERKDLLTANGAIFGPQGRAINDYAAADVRVLVVGNPANTNSLIAASNAPDRDRRRFHAMTRLDHNRALSQLAEKTGSHVNDIKKMTIWGNHSSTQ
;
A
#
# COMPACT_ATOMS: atom_id res chain seq x y z
N MET A 1 -9.09 23.92 -9.94
CA MET A 1 -8.73 22.74 -9.12
C MET A 1 -7.47 22.12 -9.69
N LYS A 2 -6.60 21.54 -8.85
CA LYS A 2 -5.47 20.73 -9.31
C LYS A 2 -5.96 19.51 -10.08
N GLN A 3 -5.14 18.96 -10.96
CA GLN A 3 -5.46 17.69 -11.61
C GLN A 3 -5.51 16.57 -10.56
N PRO A 4 -6.47 15.65 -10.64
CA PRO A 4 -6.56 14.54 -9.72
C PRO A 4 -5.33 13.63 -9.79
N VAL A 5 -4.86 13.19 -8.63
CA VAL A 5 -3.78 12.19 -8.50
C VAL A 5 -4.41 10.80 -8.38
N ARG A 6 -3.90 9.83 -9.13
CA ARG A 6 -4.38 8.45 -9.13
C ARG A 6 -3.64 7.62 -8.08
N VAL A 7 -4.39 7.03 -7.17
CA VAL A 7 -3.86 6.21 -6.08
C VAL A 7 -4.45 4.80 -6.16
N VAL A 8 -3.59 3.83 -6.41
CA VAL A 8 -3.97 2.41 -6.39
C VAL A 8 -3.89 1.88 -4.96
N ILE A 9 -4.88 1.10 -4.56
CA ILE A 9 -4.86 0.31 -3.32
C ILE A 9 -5.19 -1.13 -3.69
N THR A 10 -4.27 -2.07 -3.43
CA THR A 10 -4.52 -3.50 -3.62
C THR A 10 -5.02 -4.12 -2.32
N GLY A 11 -5.93 -5.09 -2.39
CA GLY A 11 -6.59 -5.62 -1.21
C GLY A 11 -7.51 -4.57 -0.56
N ALA A 12 -8.21 -3.80 -1.41
CA ALA A 12 -8.94 -2.61 -1.00
C ALA A 12 -10.17 -2.90 -0.14
N ALA A 13 -10.76 -4.09 -0.24
CA ALA A 13 -11.86 -4.54 0.62
C ALA A 13 -11.38 -5.15 1.96
N GLY A 14 -10.06 -5.34 2.13
CA GLY A 14 -9.48 -5.79 3.41
C GLY A 14 -9.39 -4.65 4.44
N ASN A 15 -9.27 -4.98 5.71
CA ASN A 15 -9.29 -4.01 6.82
C ASN A 15 -8.32 -2.83 6.64
N ILE A 16 -7.10 -3.09 6.17
CA ILE A 16 -6.09 -2.03 5.97
C ILE A 16 -6.43 -1.20 4.73
N GLY A 17 -6.78 -1.86 3.60
CA GLY A 17 -7.16 -1.18 2.37
C GLY A 17 -8.38 -0.29 2.55
N TYR A 18 -9.41 -0.79 3.22
CA TYR A 18 -10.59 -0.05 3.62
C TYR A 18 -10.24 1.21 4.42
N ALA A 19 -9.54 1.06 5.56
CA ALA A 19 -9.18 2.19 6.40
C ALA A 19 -8.30 3.23 5.66
N MET A 20 -7.45 2.77 4.73
CA MET A 20 -6.58 3.63 3.94
C MET A 20 -7.36 4.43 2.90
N ALA A 21 -8.34 3.81 2.23
CA ALA A 21 -9.14 4.46 1.18
C ALA A 21 -9.83 5.73 1.69
N PHE A 22 -10.48 5.67 2.84
CA PHE A 22 -11.15 6.82 3.46
C PHE A 22 -10.18 7.92 3.88
N ARG A 23 -9.02 7.57 4.42
CA ARG A 23 -7.99 8.54 4.81
C ARG A 23 -7.38 9.25 3.60
N ILE A 24 -7.20 8.55 2.49
CA ILE A 24 -6.70 9.15 1.25
C ILE A 24 -7.77 10.06 0.66
N ALA A 25 -9.02 9.61 0.59
CA ALA A 25 -10.15 10.38 0.10
C ALA A 25 -10.40 11.67 0.88
N SER A 26 -10.15 11.66 2.21
CA SER A 26 -10.28 12.84 3.08
C SER A 26 -9.12 13.84 2.98
N GLY A 27 -8.08 13.55 2.17
CA GLY A 27 -6.92 14.43 1.99
C GLY A 27 -5.78 14.23 3.01
N THR A 28 -5.87 13.24 3.90
CA THR A 28 -4.84 13.00 4.93
C THR A 28 -3.47 12.66 4.32
N MET A 29 -3.44 12.02 3.15
CA MET A 29 -2.18 11.60 2.50
C MET A 29 -1.53 12.71 1.68
N LEU A 30 -2.29 13.44 0.87
CA LEU A 30 -1.77 14.36 -0.14
C LEU A 30 -2.07 15.83 0.15
N GLY A 31 -2.74 16.11 1.24
CA GLY A 31 -3.10 17.46 1.66
C GLY A 31 -4.55 17.86 1.33
N PRO A 32 -5.01 18.99 1.90
CA PRO A 32 -6.42 19.36 1.90
C PRO A 32 -6.93 19.94 0.57
N ASP A 33 -6.06 20.09 -0.41
CA ASP A 33 -6.36 20.73 -1.70
C ASP A 33 -6.03 19.85 -2.93
N GLN A 34 -5.62 18.58 -2.71
CA GLN A 34 -5.27 17.65 -3.78
C GLN A 34 -6.41 16.66 -4.04
N PRO A 35 -7.13 16.78 -5.18
CA PRO A 35 -8.10 15.78 -5.60
C PRO A 35 -7.45 14.44 -5.90
N VAL A 36 -8.17 13.35 -5.63
CA VAL A 36 -7.70 11.98 -5.85
C VAL A 36 -8.71 11.15 -6.63
N ILE A 37 -8.21 10.23 -7.44
CA ILE A 37 -8.98 9.12 -8.00
C ILE A 37 -8.45 7.84 -7.34
N LEU A 38 -9.31 7.11 -6.65
CA LEU A 38 -8.97 5.83 -6.05
C LEU A 38 -9.16 4.70 -7.05
N GLN A 39 -8.12 3.95 -7.35
CA GLN A 39 -8.15 2.72 -8.15
C GLN A 39 -8.05 1.55 -7.17
N LEU A 40 -9.18 0.88 -6.94
CA LEU A 40 -9.33 -0.13 -5.89
C LEU A 40 -9.25 -1.53 -6.51
N LEU A 41 -8.13 -2.22 -6.28
CA LEU A 41 -7.89 -3.56 -6.83
C LEU A 41 -8.22 -4.63 -5.80
N GLU A 42 -9.00 -5.61 -6.23
CA GLU A 42 -9.30 -6.81 -5.46
C GLU A 42 -9.25 -8.07 -6.32
N ILE A 43 -9.31 -9.21 -5.67
CA ILE A 43 -9.52 -10.50 -6.35
C ILE A 43 -10.99 -10.64 -6.75
N THR A 44 -11.28 -11.33 -7.84
CA THR A 44 -12.67 -11.51 -8.35
C THR A 44 -13.68 -11.92 -7.28
N PRO A 45 -13.37 -12.88 -6.36
CA PRO A 45 -14.32 -13.25 -5.31
C PRO A 45 -14.65 -12.14 -4.30
N ALA A 46 -13.82 -11.11 -4.18
CA ALA A 46 -14.02 -10.00 -3.24
C ALA A 46 -14.66 -8.75 -3.90
N LEU A 47 -14.98 -8.80 -5.18
CA LEU A 47 -15.58 -7.64 -5.89
C LEU A 47 -16.90 -7.21 -5.28
N GLN A 48 -17.72 -8.13 -4.77
CA GLN A 48 -18.97 -7.77 -4.09
C GLN A 48 -18.70 -6.96 -2.81
N ALA A 49 -17.72 -7.36 -2.01
CA ALA A 49 -17.32 -6.61 -0.81
C ALA A 49 -16.73 -5.25 -1.20
N LEU A 50 -15.96 -5.19 -2.29
CA LEU A 50 -15.40 -3.95 -2.81
C LEU A 50 -16.49 -2.96 -3.24
N GLN A 51 -17.60 -3.43 -3.81
CA GLN A 51 -18.74 -2.56 -4.13
C GLN A 51 -19.33 -1.93 -2.87
N GLY A 52 -19.38 -2.65 -1.75
CA GLY A 52 -19.77 -2.08 -0.45
C GLY A 52 -18.87 -0.90 -0.03
N VAL A 53 -17.54 -1.08 -0.17
CA VAL A 53 -16.57 0.00 0.11
C VAL A 53 -16.80 1.23 -0.78
N VAL A 54 -17.12 1.01 -2.06
CA VAL A 54 -17.43 2.11 -2.99
C VAL A 54 -18.69 2.85 -2.57
N MET A 55 -19.74 2.14 -2.15
CA MET A 55 -20.97 2.76 -1.65
C MET A 55 -20.70 3.63 -0.43
N GLU A 56 -19.95 3.11 0.54
CA GLU A 56 -19.59 3.87 1.74
C GLU A 56 -18.71 5.09 1.44
N LEU A 57 -17.77 5.01 0.49
CA LEU A 57 -16.98 6.16 0.03
C LEU A 57 -17.88 7.24 -0.60
N ASN A 58 -18.89 6.83 -1.37
CA ASN A 58 -19.86 7.75 -1.96
C ASN A 58 -20.74 8.42 -0.89
N ASP A 59 -21.16 7.66 0.13
CA ASP A 59 -21.93 8.18 1.26
C ASP A 59 -21.17 9.25 2.07
N CYS A 60 -19.84 9.13 2.14
CA CYS A 60 -19.00 10.15 2.79
C CYS A 60 -18.92 11.48 2.03
N ALA A 61 -19.24 11.51 0.74
CA ALA A 61 -19.21 12.70 -0.11
C ALA A 61 -17.93 13.55 0.04
N PHE A 62 -16.76 12.90 0.10
CA PHE A 62 -15.48 13.60 0.27
C PHE A 62 -15.22 14.59 -0.85
N PRO A 63 -14.99 15.89 -0.55
CA PRO A 63 -14.82 16.93 -1.58
C PRO A 63 -13.57 16.74 -2.44
N LEU A 64 -12.60 15.95 -2.00
CA LEU A 64 -11.37 15.63 -2.73
C LEU A 64 -11.45 14.32 -3.54
N LEU A 65 -12.49 13.52 -3.35
CA LEU A 65 -12.66 12.27 -4.10
C LEU A 65 -13.26 12.56 -5.48
N ALA A 66 -12.41 12.61 -6.49
CA ALA A 66 -12.79 12.90 -7.87
C ALA A 66 -13.31 11.65 -8.63
N GLY A 67 -13.08 10.46 -8.09
CA GLY A 67 -13.58 9.21 -8.68
C GLY A 67 -13.09 7.97 -7.95
N VAL A 68 -13.81 6.86 -8.15
CA VAL A 68 -13.44 5.53 -7.65
C VAL A 68 -13.55 4.53 -8.80
N VAL A 69 -12.52 3.71 -8.98
CA VAL A 69 -12.44 2.67 -10.03
C VAL A 69 -12.23 1.31 -9.33
N PRO A 70 -13.29 0.59 -8.98
CA PRO A 70 -13.17 -0.78 -8.46
C PRO A 70 -12.90 -1.76 -9.60
N THR A 71 -11.96 -2.70 -9.41
CA THR A 71 -11.58 -3.66 -10.46
C THR A 71 -10.84 -4.87 -9.90
N ASP A 72 -10.83 -5.98 -10.66
CA ASP A 72 -9.93 -7.11 -10.49
C ASP A 72 -8.88 -7.21 -11.61
N ASP A 73 -8.93 -6.27 -12.56
CA ASP A 73 -7.98 -6.19 -13.68
C ASP A 73 -6.78 -5.30 -13.34
N LEU A 74 -5.57 -5.87 -13.46
CA LEU A 74 -4.33 -5.15 -13.16
C LEU A 74 -4.08 -3.95 -14.08
N LYS A 75 -4.41 -4.07 -15.37
CA LYS A 75 -4.23 -2.95 -16.29
C LYS A 75 -5.09 -1.76 -15.88
N THR A 76 -6.36 -1.99 -15.65
CA THR A 76 -7.30 -0.95 -15.19
C THR A 76 -6.85 -0.33 -13.89
N ALA A 77 -6.40 -1.17 -12.92
CA ALA A 77 -5.96 -0.71 -11.61
C ALA A 77 -4.72 0.18 -11.67
N PHE A 78 -3.73 -0.14 -12.52
CA PHE A 78 -2.45 0.57 -12.54
C PHE A 78 -2.33 1.64 -13.63
N THR A 79 -3.31 1.77 -14.54
CA THR A 79 -3.26 2.80 -15.61
C THR A 79 -3.13 4.20 -15.01
N ASP A 80 -2.07 4.91 -15.40
CA ASP A 80 -1.73 6.28 -14.99
C ASP A 80 -1.58 6.48 -13.47
N ALA A 81 -1.32 5.41 -12.71
CA ALA A 81 -1.17 5.46 -11.27
C ALA A 81 0.05 6.29 -10.85
N ASN A 82 -0.13 7.31 -10.01
CA ASN A 82 0.95 8.10 -9.42
C ASN A 82 1.45 7.50 -8.09
N PHE A 83 0.54 6.84 -7.36
CA PHE A 83 0.88 6.11 -6.13
C PHE A 83 0.27 4.72 -6.16
N ALA A 84 1.04 3.72 -5.73
CA ALA A 84 0.59 2.35 -5.60
C ALA A 84 0.83 1.84 -4.17
N MET A 85 -0.25 1.57 -3.45
CA MET A 85 -0.26 0.99 -2.12
C MET A 85 -0.52 -0.51 -2.24
N LEU A 86 0.52 -1.33 -2.22
CA LEU A 86 0.45 -2.78 -2.37
C LEU A 86 0.18 -3.41 -1.00
N VAL A 87 -1.08 -3.48 -0.61
CA VAL A 87 -1.55 -3.95 0.69
C VAL A 87 -1.92 -5.43 0.66
N GLY A 88 -2.62 -5.86 -0.40
CA GLY A 88 -3.06 -7.24 -0.56
C GLY A 88 -1.89 -8.22 -0.65
N ALA A 89 -1.88 -9.21 0.23
CA ALA A 89 -0.88 -10.28 0.25
C ALA A 89 -1.49 -11.57 0.78
N ARG A 90 -0.86 -12.72 0.49
CA ARG A 90 -1.26 -13.99 1.07
C ARG A 90 -0.76 -14.06 2.52
N PRO A 91 -1.64 -14.13 3.53
CA PRO A 91 -1.22 -14.31 4.91
C PRO A 91 -0.62 -15.71 5.11
N ARG A 92 0.29 -15.83 6.10
CA ARG A 92 0.82 -17.12 6.51
C ARG A 92 -0.28 -17.94 7.20
N GLY A 93 -0.60 -19.10 6.64
CA GLY A 93 -1.52 -20.07 7.25
C GLY A 93 -0.79 -21.04 8.20
N PRO A 94 -1.54 -21.74 9.08
CA PRO A 94 -1.00 -22.83 9.89
C PRO A 94 -0.32 -23.87 9.01
N GLY A 95 0.89 -24.34 9.39
CA GLY A 95 1.64 -25.35 8.66
C GLY A 95 2.30 -24.88 7.35
N MET A 96 2.13 -23.63 6.93
CA MET A 96 2.75 -23.10 5.72
C MET A 96 4.24 -22.84 5.95
N GLU A 97 5.08 -23.40 5.09
CA GLU A 97 6.50 -23.13 5.08
C GLU A 97 6.82 -21.75 4.50
N ARG A 98 8.01 -21.22 4.81
CA ARG A 98 8.46 -19.94 4.27
C ARG A 98 8.54 -19.92 2.73
N LYS A 99 8.93 -21.06 2.15
CA LYS A 99 9.01 -21.24 0.70
C LYS A 99 7.63 -21.12 0.02
N ASP A 100 6.60 -21.73 0.63
CA ASP A 100 5.24 -21.69 0.10
C ASP A 100 4.67 -20.27 0.14
N LEU A 101 4.93 -19.56 1.23
CA LEU A 101 4.53 -18.17 1.38
C LEU A 101 5.21 -17.26 0.34
N LEU A 102 6.50 -17.49 0.08
CA LEU A 102 7.26 -16.78 -0.96
C LEU A 102 6.70 -17.03 -2.35
N THR A 103 6.40 -18.29 -2.69
CA THR A 103 5.82 -18.67 -3.97
C THR A 103 4.44 -18.03 -4.16
N ALA A 104 3.58 -18.11 -3.14
CA ALA A 104 2.24 -17.54 -3.19
C ALA A 104 2.26 -16.01 -3.35
N ASN A 105 3.14 -15.32 -2.63
CA ASN A 105 3.28 -13.87 -2.77
C ASN A 105 3.98 -13.48 -4.07
N GLY A 106 4.93 -14.28 -4.56
CA GLY A 106 5.55 -14.07 -5.88
C GLY A 106 4.53 -14.05 -7.01
N ALA A 107 3.51 -14.92 -6.92
CA ALA A 107 2.38 -14.95 -7.88
C ALA A 107 1.48 -13.71 -7.80
N ILE A 108 1.51 -12.94 -6.71
CA ILE A 108 0.77 -11.69 -6.54
C ILE A 108 1.65 -10.49 -6.98
N PHE A 109 2.81 -10.32 -6.38
CA PHE A 109 3.65 -9.13 -6.55
C PHE A 109 4.41 -9.09 -7.87
N GLY A 110 4.69 -10.24 -8.50
CA GLY A 110 5.28 -10.28 -9.83
C GLY A 110 4.39 -9.65 -10.90
N PRO A 111 3.14 -10.12 -11.09
CA PRO A 111 2.20 -9.50 -12.02
C PRO A 111 1.91 -8.02 -11.71
N GLN A 112 1.80 -7.64 -10.44
CA GLN A 112 1.62 -6.23 -10.06
C GLN A 112 2.85 -5.38 -10.43
N GLY A 113 4.06 -5.91 -10.24
CA GLY A 113 5.29 -5.24 -10.68
C GLY A 113 5.30 -4.99 -12.20
N ARG A 114 4.92 -5.98 -13.01
CA ARG A 114 4.78 -5.83 -14.47
C ARG A 114 3.72 -4.79 -14.82
N ALA A 115 2.56 -4.81 -14.18
CA ALA A 115 1.51 -3.83 -14.42
C ALA A 115 1.94 -2.40 -14.06
N ILE A 116 2.71 -2.23 -12.99
CA ILE A 116 3.35 -0.95 -12.64
C ILE A 116 4.32 -0.51 -13.73
N ASN A 117 5.14 -1.44 -14.25
CA ASN A 117 6.07 -1.16 -15.33
C ASN A 117 5.35 -0.65 -16.58
N ASP A 118 4.29 -1.34 -16.98
CA ASP A 118 3.67 -1.17 -18.28
C ASP A 118 2.64 -0.03 -18.30
N TYR A 119 1.94 0.22 -17.18
CA TYR A 119 0.75 1.08 -17.18
C TYR A 119 0.82 2.28 -16.24
N ALA A 120 1.65 2.25 -15.19
CA ALA A 120 1.69 3.34 -14.23
C ALA A 120 2.36 4.60 -14.79
N ALA A 121 2.08 5.74 -14.19
CA ALA A 121 2.75 6.99 -14.50
C ALA A 121 4.29 6.87 -14.34
N ALA A 122 5.03 7.62 -15.14
CA ALA A 122 6.50 7.54 -15.15
C ALA A 122 7.13 7.85 -13.78
N ASP A 123 6.45 8.64 -12.97
CA ASP A 123 6.89 9.06 -11.64
C ASP A 123 6.22 8.29 -10.50
N VAL A 124 5.58 7.16 -10.78
CA VAL A 124 4.89 6.34 -9.77
C VAL A 124 5.74 6.09 -8.53
N ARG A 125 5.14 6.18 -7.36
CA ARG A 125 5.74 5.79 -6.07
C ARG A 125 4.99 4.61 -5.49
N VAL A 126 5.73 3.58 -5.12
CA VAL A 126 5.19 2.31 -4.66
C VAL A 126 5.51 2.10 -3.19
N LEU A 127 4.50 1.82 -2.38
CA LEU A 127 4.65 1.40 -0.99
C LEU A 127 4.08 -0.01 -0.83
N VAL A 128 4.93 -0.94 -0.45
CA VAL A 128 4.56 -2.32 -0.17
C VAL A 128 4.29 -2.47 1.33
N VAL A 129 3.06 -2.83 1.65
CA VAL A 129 2.55 -3.06 3.02
C VAL A 129 2.38 -4.56 3.29
N GLY A 130 1.97 -5.31 2.28
CA GLY A 130 1.76 -6.76 2.36
C GLY A 130 3.03 -7.53 2.74
N ASN A 131 2.95 -8.35 3.80
CA ASN A 131 4.09 -9.10 4.30
C ASN A 131 4.34 -10.41 3.52
N PRO A 132 5.63 -10.81 3.38
CA PRO A 132 6.85 -10.15 3.86
C PRO A 132 7.23 -8.91 3.01
N ALA A 133 7.10 -7.72 3.60
CA ALA A 133 7.14 -6.45 2.86
C ALA A 133 8.45 -6.23 2.08
N ASN A 134 9.61 -6.50 2.68
CA ASN A 134 10.91 -6.33 2.01
C ASN A 134 11.05 -7.23 0.77
N THR A 135 10.66 -8.50 0.92
CA THR A 135 10.72 -9.48 -0.17
C THR A 135 9.73 -9.15 -1.27
N ASN A 136 8.50 -8.80 -0.90
CA ASN A 136 7.46 -8.43 -1.85
C ASN A 136 7.82 -7.16 -2.62
N SER A 137 8.44 -6.18 -1.95
CA SER A 137 8.96 -4.97 -2.59
C SER A 137 10.07 -5.29 -3.61
N LEU A 138 10.99 -6.20 -3.25
CA LEU A 138 12.03 -6.65 -4.17
C LEU A 138 11.43 -7.37 -5.38
N ILE A 139 10.45 -8.25 -5.18
CA ILE A 139 9.76 -8.96 -6.27
C ILE A 139 9.08 -7.96 -7.22
N ALA A 140 8.31 -7.01 -6.68
CA ALA A 140 7.64 -6.00 -7.49
C ALA A 140 8.65 -5.16 -8.29
N ALA A 141 9.70 -4.65 -7.65
CA ALA A 141 10.75 -3.85 -8.29
C ALA A 141 11.51 -4.64 -9.37
N SER A 142 11.78 -5.93 -9.14
CA SER A 142 12.47 -6.79 -10.12
C SER A 142 11.61 -7.11 -11.35
N ASN A 143 10.29 -7.00 -11.23
CA ASN A 143 9.34 -7.15 -12.34
C ASN A 143 8.95 -5.81 -12.99
N ALA A 144 9.58 -4.70 -12.59
CA ALA A 144 9.39 -3.38 -13.17
C ALA A 144 10.74 -2.78 -13.64
N PRO A 145 11.40 -3.39 -14.64
CA PRO A 145 12.78 -3.05 -15.01
C PRO A 145 12.95 -1.61 -15.53
N ASP A 146 11.91 -1.01 -16.11
CA ASP A 146 11.95 0.35 -16.66
C ASP A 146 11.66 1.42 -15.61
N ARG A 147 11.42 1.02 -14.37
CA ARG A 147 11.15 1.93 -13.24
C ARG A 147 12.36 2.05 -12.33
N ASP A 148 12.62 3.27 -11.84
CA ASP A 148 13.67 3.49 -10.84
C ASP A 148 13.37 2.73 -9.55
N ARG A 149 14.28 1.83 -9.14
CA ARG A 149 14.14 1.02 -7.93
C ARG A 149 13.97 1.86 -6.66
N ARG A 150 14.47 3.09 -6.63
CA ARG A 150 14.30 4.04 -5.51
C ARG A 150 12.85 4.49 -5.31
N ARG A 151 11.95 4.17 -6.22
CA ARG A 151 10.52 4.44 -6.10
C ARG A 151 9.74 3.33 -5.40
N PHE A 152 10.39 2.19 -5.13
CA PHE A 152 9.80 1.06 -4.42
C PHE A 152 10.24 1.07 -2.96
N HIS A 153 9.26 1.10 -2.07
CA HIS A 153 9.47 1.17 -0.62
C HIS A 153 8.76 0.03 0.08
N ALA A 154 9.42 -0.61 1.04
CA ALA A 154 8.78 -1.52 1.98
C ALA A 154 8.43 -0.77 3.26
N MET A 155 7.23 -0.98 3.79
CA MET A 155 6.77 -0.26 4.98
C MET A 155 7.37 -0.84 6.25
N THR A 156 8.23 -0.06 6.92
CA THR A 156 8.80 -0.36 8.24
C THR A 156 8.46 0.70 9.29
N ARG A 157 7.49 1.56 8.99
CA ARG A 157 7.10 2.65 9.90
C ARG A 157 6.60 2.14 11.26
N LEU A 158 5.92 0.97 11.28
CA LEU A 158 5.46 0.39 12.54
C LEU A 158 6.60 -0.02 13.45
N ASP A 159 7.69 -0.57 12.91
CA ASP A 159 8.88 -0.94 13.67
C ASP A 159 9.52 0.30 14.28
N HIS A 160 9.66 1.36 13.50
CA HIS A 160 10.14 2.66 13.97
C HIS A 160 9.28 3.22 15.09
N ASN A 161 7.96 3.23 14.92
CA ASN A 161 7.03 3.76 15.93
C ASN A 161 7.04 2.92 17.21
N ARG A 162 7.12 1.59 17.10
CA ARG A 162 7.25 0.68 18.25
C ARG A 162 8.53 0.95 19.02
N ALA A 163 9.65 1.10 18.32
CA ALA A 163 10.92 1.40 18.96
C ALA A 163 10.89 2.77 19.68
N LEU A 164 10.28 3.80 19.07
CA LEU A 164 10.06 5.10 19.73
C LEU A 164 9.21 4.95 21.01
N SER A 165 8.10 4.23 20.91
CA SER A 165 7.18 4.03 22.04
C SER A 165 7.86 3.28 23.19
N GLN A 166 8.55 2.17 22.89
CA GLN A 166 9.25 1.38 23.89
C GLN A 166 10.39 2.16 24.56
N LEU A 167 11.12 2.96 23.79
CA LEU A 167 12.18 3.80 24.34
C LEU A 167 11.62 4.89 25.26
N ALA A 168 10.54 5.55 24.83
CA ALA A 168 9.88 6.56 25.65
C ALA A 168 9.35 5.98 26.98
N GLU A 169 8.71 4.81 26.93
CA GLU A 169 8.23 4.10 28.12
C GLU A 169 9.40 3.74 29.05
N LYS A 170 10.48 3.15 28.51
CA LYS A 170 11.63 2.73 29.30
C LYS A 170 12.40 3.87 29.96
N THR A 171 12.39 5.06 29.35
CA THR A 171 13.08 6.25 29.88
C THR A 171 12.16 7.17 30.66
N GLY A 172 10.86 6.89 30.74
CA GLY A 172 9.86 7.78 31.36
C GLY A 172 9.69 9.09 30.61
N SER A 173 10.06 9.15 29.31
CA SER A 173 9.99 10.34 28.48
C SER A 173 8.73 10.33 27.60
N HIS A 174 8.35 11.51 27.06
CA HIS A 174 7.33 11.56 26.03
C HIS A 174 7.89 11.16 24.66
N VAL A 175 7.09 10.52 23.80
CA VAL A 175 7.50 10.08 22.44
C VAL A 175 8.10 11.23 21.63
N ASN A 176 7.58 12.46 21.80
CA ASN A 176 8.07 13.65 21.12
C ASN A 176 9.46 14.10 21.54
N ASP A 177 9.99 13.59 22.68
CA ASP A 177 11.33 13.93 23.17
C ASP A 177 12.40 13.04 22.56
N ILE A 178 12.01 11.89 22.01
CA ILE A 178 12.92 10.98 21.30
C ILE A 178 13.17 11.53 19.90
N LYS A 179 14.38 12.02 19.66
CA LYS A 179 14.79 12.66 18.41
C LYS A 179 15.88 11.85 17.69
N LYS A 180 15.92 12.03 16.37
CA LYS A 180 16.98 11.47 15.49
C LYS A 180 17.12 9.95 15.59
N MET A 181 16.06 9.24 15.96
CA MET A 181 16.07 7.78 15.98
C MET A 181 15.97 7.22 14.57
N THR A 182 16.72 6.17 14.30
CA THR A 182 16.67 5.42 13.04
C THR A 182 16.69 3.92 13.36
N ILE A 183 15.92 3.16 12.63
CA ILE A 183 15.94 1.70 12.66
C ILE A 183 16.63 1.16 11.40
N TRP A 184 17.30 0.03 11.53
CA TRP A 184 18.00 -0.64 10.44
C TRP A 184 17.75 -2.14 10.51
N GLY A 185 17.66 -2.78 9.34
CA GLY A 185 17.58 -4.23 9.25
C GLY A 185 16.28 -4.74 8.59
N ASN A 186 16.05 -6.04 8.76
CA ASN A 186 14.89 -6.72 8.21
C ASN A 186 13.62 -6.39 9.01
N HIS A 187 12.49 -6.31 8.33
CA HIS A 187 11.18 -6.26 8.99
C HIS A 187 10.88 -7.60 9.70
N SER A 188 11.47 -7.80 10.86
CA SER A 188 11.41 -9.03 11.67
C SER A 188 11.79 -8.76 13.13
N SER A 189 11.70 -9.79 13.99
CA SER A 189 12.14 -9.72 15.39
C SER A 189 13.65 -9.46 15.58
N THR A 190 14.42 -9.44 14.51
CA THR A 190 15.88 -9.17 14.53
C THR A 190 16.23 -7.77 14.01
N GLN A 191 15.26 -6.91 13.85
CA GLN A 191 15.46 -5.53 13.41
C GLN A 191 16.07 -4.66 14.50
#